data_b142e73a844341705084f4f05e92dfbb
#
_entry.id   b142e73a844341705084f4f05e92dfbb
#
_cell.length_a   1.000
_cell.length_b   1.000
_cell.length_c   1.000
_cell.angle_alpha   90.00
_cell.angle_beta   90.00
_cell.angle_gamma   90.00
#
_symmetry.space_group_name_H-M   'P 1'
#
loop_
_entity.id
_entity.type
_entity.pdbx_description
1 polymer ?
#
loop_
_entity_poly.entity_id
_entity_poly.type
_entity_poly.pdbx_seq_one_letter_code
_entity_poly.pdbx_strand_id
1 'polypeptide(L)'
;MAGPEVLRQLSRRAWEPALARARRAAVLMDAPSAEALHWVGGAGELLAAGALAVSALSAEAAVPAGAACVVFVLSRTLRGGAAAAVRGVLEQGTVRHYVLVCGGEAEGGGAAELEETLRRWTGEGGRVEVVLRDPPLLAPVSAELCLLPALAALLPPLPGPGGPGPAEVGLGALPAELRAAVRALVGDLDSLFTGLGLREESFAVGALSRVIAAELASYTPARNRRRTATNKASVIFVDRTLDLAGAVGHHGDNLAEKILSVLPKLPGHKTDVMVNMVELTALQTTDETCSIIAPGCLAQPNDPAAKALWESFMNLKQKEAVMEARRHLVEAASRENLPIKMSMGRVTPEQLSSYIQLFRNNLKALENHCGLLQLVLATVQTLKHPQTSKWDNFLAFERLLLQTIGESEMPSVLNQLLPMIKSYNERTKDDYACEDFLVLLIYIYSVVGEIKCGKELDTAEEEVKKALVKAICDEPEPSALLQKITVCFGHDPGESTCGPAVPDGGGTDVHPARSTGKTQAKPLSGELLRERLQFN
;
A
#
# COMPACT_ATOMS: atom_id res chain seq x y z
N MET A 1 -14.31 20.68 18.22
CA MET A 1 -14.03 19.49 17.40
C MET A 1 -12.96 19.88 16.39
N ALA A 2 -11.92 19.10 16.26
CA ALA A 2 -10.92 19.30 15.21
C ALA A 2 -11.62 19.11 13.84
N GLY A 3 -11.62 20.14 13.00
CA GLY A 3 -12.20 20.04 11.66
C GLY A 3 -11.37 19.11 10.76
N PRO A 4 -11.91 18.67 9.63
CA PRO A 4 -11.25 17.72 8.70
C PRO A 4 -9.89 18.19 8.19
N GLU A 5 -9.57 19.47 8.26
CA GLU A 5 -8.29 20.04 7.83
C GLU A 5 -7.16 19.87 8.87
N VAL A 6 -7.45 19.50 10.12
CA VAL A 6 -6.44 19.43 11.19
C VAL A 6 -5.41 18.33 10.94
N LEU A 7 -5.82 17.16 10.45
CA LEU A 7 -4.90 16.07 10.10
C LEU A 7 -3.94 16.48 8.98
N ARG A 8 -4.43 17.23 7.99
CA ARG A 8 -3.57 17.77 6.91
C ARG A 8 -2.59 18.81 7.43
N GLN A 9 -3.03 19.67 8.37
CA GLN A 9 -2.14 20.64 9.00
C GLN A 9 -1.05 19.95 9.82
N LEU A 10 -1.39 18.91 10.59
CA LEU A 10 -0.40 18.11 11.32
C LEU A 10 0.58 17.42 10.36
N SER A 11 0.08 16.85 9.26
CA SER A 11 0.94 16.24 8.24
C SER A 11 1.91 17.28 7.62
N ARG A 12 1.44 18.47 7.30
CA ARG A 12 2.31 19.55 6.79
C ARG A 12 3.35 19.98 7.81
N ARG A 13 2.95 20.15 9.07
CA ARG A 13 3.85 20.51 10.17
C ARG A 13 4.98 19.49 10.32
N ALA A 14 4.72 18.20 10.10
CA ALA A 14 5.74 17.17 10.15
C ALA A 14 6.87 17.37 9.10
N TRP A 15 6.61 18.11 8.03
CA TRP A 15 7.59 18.42 6.97
C TRP A 15 8.35 19.73 7.19
N GLU A 16 7.92 20.60 8.12
CA GLU A 16 8.58 21.88 8.39
C GLU A 16 10.10 21.74 8.64
N PRO A 17 10.59 20.74 9.41
CA PRO A 17 12.04 20.59 9.62
C PRO A 17 12.82 20.33 8.33
N ALA A 18 12.26 19.55 7.41
CA ALA A 18 12.88 19.25 6.12
C ALA A 18 12.79 20.46 5.17
N LEU A 19 11.62 21.11 5.11
CA LEU A 19 11.40 22.30 4.29
C LEU A 19 12.32 23.47 4.69
N ALA A 20 12.51 23.71 5.99
CA ALA A 20 13.40 24.75 6.49
C ALA A 20 14.87 24.53 6.11
N ARG A 21 15.26 23.30 5.76
CA ARG A 21 16.62 22.89 5.40
C ARG A 21 16.79 22.56 3.92
N ALA A 22 15.72 22.70 3.14
CA ALA A 22 15.72 22.32 1.73
C ALA A 22 16.58 23.23 0.83
N ARG A 23 16.82 24.47 1.24
CA ARG A 23 17.52 25.46 0.40
C ARG A 23 18.92 24.98 0.00
N ARG A 24 19.12 24.79 -1.32
CA ARG A 24 20.35 24.24 -1.92
C ARG A 24 20.74 22.85 -1.36
N ALA A 25 19.76 22.09 -0.90
CA ALA A 25 19.99 20.74 -0.40
C ALA A 25 19.71 19.67 -1.47
N ALA A 26 20.40 18.54 -1.37
CA ALA A 26 19.90 17.28 -1.89
C ALA A 26 19.06 16.61 -0.80
N VAL A 27 17.79 16.32 -1.06
CA VAL A 27 16.90 15.67 -0.10
C VAL A 27 16.77 14.21 -0.48
N LEU A 28 17.21 13.33 0.43
CA LEU A 28 17.15 11.88 0.27
C LEU A 28 16.16 11.30 1.29
N MET A 29 15.20 10.52 0.85
CA MET A 29 14.16 10.01 1.73
C MET A 29 13.90 8.52 1.55
N ASP A 30 13.48 7.84 2.63
CA ASP A 30 13.02 6.47 2.56
C ASP A 30 11.64 6.38 1.87
N ALA A 31 11.28 5.19 1.39
CA ALA A 31 10.04 4.99 0.65
C ALA A 31 8.78 5.39 1.45
N PRO A 32 8.65 5.09 2.77
CA PRO A 32 7.49 5.55 3.54
C PRO A 32 7.41 7.06 3.69
N SER A 33 8.56 7.78 3.76
CA SER A 33 8.58 9.24 3.76
C SER A 33 8.15 9.81 2.41
N ALA A 34 8.61 9.22 1.30
CA ALA A 34 8.18 9.61 -0.04
C ALA A 34 6.67 9.43 -0.22
N GLU A 35 6.11 8.32 0.28
CA GLU A 35 4.68 8.03 0.27
C GLU A 35 3.87 9.07 1.06
N ALA A 36 4.35 9.44 2.27
CA ALA A 36 3.69 10.48 3.07
C ALA A 36 3.76 11.86 2.39
N LEU A 37 4.91 12.22 1.82
CA LEU A 37 5.10 13.49 1.11
C LEU A 37 4.17 13.61 -0.10
N HIS A 38 3.98 12.52 -0.84
CA HIS A 38 3.14 12.46 -2.02
C HIS A 38 1.72 13.00 -1.75
N TRP A 39 1.10 12.61 -0.64
CA TRP A 39 -0.24 13.05 -0.25
C TRP A 39 -0.29 14.43 0.42
N VAL A 40 0.86 15.05 0.71
CA VAL A 40 0.93 16.42 1.28
C VAL A 40 1.15 17.49 0.21
N GLY A 41 1.89 17.18 -0.85
CA GLY A 41 2.20 18.13 -1.93
C GLY A 41 3.28 17.62 -2.88
N GLY A 42 3.82 16.44 -2.59
CA GLY A 42 4.86 15.81 -3.40
C GLY A 42 6.22 16.51 -3.32
N ALA A 43 7.15 16.05 -4.13
CA ALA A 43 8.51 16.61 -4.22
C ALA A 43 8.53 18.10 -4.59
N GLY A 44 7.46 18.59 -5.23
CA GLY A 44 7.32 20.00 -5.63
C GLY A 44 7.41 20.96 -4.45
N GLU A 45 6.92 20.62 -3.28
CA GLU A 45 7.01 21.44 -2.06
C GLU A 45 8.48 21.65 -1.62
N LEU A 46 9.30 20.60 -1.66
CA LEU A 46 10.73 20.68 -1.32
C LEU A 46 11.52 21.44 -2.39
N LEU A 47 11.19 21.24 -3.67
CA LEU A 47 11.80 21.98 -4.78
C LEU A 47 11.45 23.46 -4.71
N ALA A 48 10.20 23.81 -4.40
CA ALA A 48 9.76 25.20 -4.19
C ALA A 48 10.45 25.83 -2.98
N ALA A 49 10.78 25.05 -1.93
CA ALA A 49 11.59 25.50 -0.81
C ALA A 49 13.09 25.63 -1.13
N GLY A 50 13.51 25.30 -2.36
CA GLY A 50 14.86 25.51 -2.88
C GLY A 50 15.76 24.29 -2.85
N ALA A 51 15.22 23.07 -2.74
CA ALA A 51 15.97 21.83 -2.91
C ALA A 51 16.50 21.74 -4.36
N LEU A 52 17.72 21.26 -4.51
CA LEU A 52 18.32 21.01 -5.84
C LEU A 52 17.88 19.67 -6.41
N ALA A 53 17.67 18.70 -5.56
CA ALA A 53 17.16 17.38 -5.92
C ALA A 53 16.37 16.78 -4.77
N VAL A 54 15.41 15.95 -5.13
CA VAL A 54 14.63 15.10 -4.21
C VAL A 54 14.64 13.70 -4.80
N SER A 55 15.17 12.72 -4.06
CA SER A 55 15.31 11.35 -4.55
C SER A 55 15.17 10.30 -3.44
N ALA A 56 15.04 9.04 -3.86
CA ALA A 56 15.02 7.92 -2.94
C ALA A 56 16.38 7.76 -2.25
N LEU A 57 16.36 7.39 -0.97
CA LEU A 57 17.55 7.07 -0.19
C LEU A 57 18.13 5.73 -0.66
N SER A 58 19.37 5.77 -1.14
CA SER A 58 20.19 4.59 -1.40
C SER A 58 21.65 4.90 -1.05
N ALA A 59 22.47 3.87 -0.85
CA ALA A 59 23.90 4.05 -0.56
C ALA A 59 24.65 4.72 -1.72
N GLU A 60 24.14 4.60 -2.93
CA GLU A 60 24.73 5.13 -4.18
C GLU A 60 23.99 6.38 -4.67
N ALA A 61 23.12 6.98 -3.84
CA ALA A 61 22.37 8.16 -4.23
C ALA A 61 23.30 9.30 -4.66
N ALA A 62 23.07 9.80 -5.87
CA ALA A 62 23.87 10.91 -6.42
C ALA A 62 23.51 12.23 -5.74
N VAL A 63 24.52 12.93 -5.24
CA VAL A 63 24.38 14.29 -4.70
C VAL A 63 24.72 15.28 -5.80
N PRO A 64 23.81 16.20 -6.20
CA PRO A 64 24.06 17.17 -7.26
C PRO A 64 25.25 18.07 -6.96
N ALA A 65 26.02 18.39 -8.00
CA ALA A 65 27.07 19.39 -7.90
C ALA A 65 26.48 20.73 -7.45
N GLY A 66 27.10 21.36 -6.44
CA GLY A 66 26.62 22.64 -5.87
C GLY A 66 25.60 22.50 -4.73
N ALA A 67 25.28 21.30 -4.30
CA ALA A 67 24.53 21.10 -3.06
C ALA A 67 25.34 21.62 -1.86
N ALA A 68 24.68 22.43 -1.03
CA ALA A 68 25.28 22.95 0.20
C ALA A 68 25.21 21.94 1.35
N CYS A 69 24.19 21.08 1.34
CA CYS A 69 23.96 20.03 2.33
C CYS A 69 23.18 18.85 1.73
N VAL A 70 23.21 17.74 2.46
CA VAL A 70 22.31 16.61 2.23
C VAL A 70 21.33 16.53 3.40
N VAL A 71 20.05 16.45 3.09
CA VAL A 71 18.98 16.26 4.08
C VAL A 71 18.41 14.85 3.92
N PHE A 72 18.64 14.02 4.91
CA PHE A 72 18.01 12.70 5.01
C PHE A 72 16.66 12.83 5.72
N VAL A 73 15.59 12.33 5.11
CA VAL A 73 14.28 12.27 5.74
C VAL A 73 13.89 10.81 5.91
N LEU A 74 13.84 10.36 7.16
CA LEU A 74 13.47 9.00 7.49
C LEU A 74 12.10 8.98 8.18
N SER A 75 11.28 8.04 7.77
CA SER A 75 9.96 7.82 8.36
C SER A 75 10.04 7.36 9.82
N ARG A 76 11.11 6.64 10.17
CA ARG A 76 11.43 6.14 11.51
C ARG A 76 12.85 6.54 11.90
N THR A 77 13.34 5.98 13.00
CA THR A 77 14.72 6.18 13.43
C THR A 77 15.74 5.48 12.51
N LEU A 78 17.01 5.84 12.65
CA LEU A 78 18.14 5.35 11.86
C LEU A 78 18.49 3.90 12.21
N ARG A 79 17.93 2.92 11.47
CA ARG A 79 18.17 1.48 11.68
C ARG A 79 18.23 0.69 10.37
N GLY A 80 18.83 -0.51 10.43
CA GLY A 80 18.83 -1.48 9.34
C GLY A 80 19.31 -0.92 8.00
N GLY A 81 18.55 -1.17 6.93
CA GLY A 81 18.88 -0.73 5.57
C GLY A 81 18.98 0.79 5.43
N ALA A 82 18.17 1.57 6.15
CA ALA A 82 18.25 3.03 6.13
C ALA A 82 19.59 3.51 6.73
N ALA A 83 20.07 2.88 7.81
CA ALA A 83 21.37 3.21 8.40
C ALA A 83 22.52 2.90 7.42
N ALA A 84 22.47 1.76 6.73
CA ALA A 84 23.48 1.40 5.72
C ALA A 84 23.47 2.39 4.54
N ALA A 85 22.30 2.80 4.07
CA ALA A 85 22.16 3.75 2.97
C ALA A 85 22.67 5.15 3.36
N VAL A 86 22.28 5.66 4.53
CA VAL A 86 22.78 6.95 5.05
C VAL A 86 24.30 6.91 5.18
N ARG A 87 24.85 5.84 5.75
CA ARG A 87 26.29 5.64 5.89
C ARG A 87 27.00 5.67 4.53
N GLY A 88 26.48 4.96 3.52
CA GLY A 88 27.06 4.96 2.18
C GLY A 88 27.15 6.35 1.56
N VAL A 89 26.12 7.19 1.74
CA VAL A 89 26.14 8.59 1.26
C VAL A 89 27.13 9.44 2.05
N LEU A 90 27.22 9.26 3.37
CA LEU A 90 28.19 9.98 4.24
C LEU A 90 29.63 9.66 3.85
N GLU A 91 29.93 8.39 3.57
CA GLU A 91 31.27 7.93 3.17
C GLU A 91 31.71 8.47 1.80
N GLN A 92 30.77 8.88 0.93
CA GLN A 92 31.09 9.56 -0.34
C GLN A 92 31.74 10.94 -0.11
N GLY A 93 31.49 11.60 1.01
CA GLY A 93 32.11 12.87 1.39
C GLY A 93 31.81 14.04 0.44
N THR A 94 30.69 13.99 -0.30
CA THR A 94 30.36 14.97 -1.37
C THR A 94 30.06 16.36 -0.85
N VAL A 95 29.58 16.49 0.37
CA VAL A 95 29.30 17.76 1.06
C VAL A 95 29.85 17.75 2.48
N ARG A 96 29.93 18.92 3.12
CA ARG A 96 30.39 19.03 4.51
C ARG A 96 29.27 19.15 5.54
N HIS A 97 28.03 19.28 5.11
CA HIS A 97 26.90 19.44 6.02
C HIS A 97 25.81 18.41 5.72
N TYR A 98 25.45 17.66 6.73
CA TYR A 98 24.44 16.60 6.68
C TYR A 98 23.39 16.84 7.76
N VAL A 99 22.14 16.68 7.40
CA VAL A 99 21.00 16.82 8.31
C VAL A 99 20.20 15.53 8.27
N LEU A 100 19.89 14.96 9.43
CA LEU A 100 18.98 13.84 9.58
C LEU A 100 17.68 14.32 10.22
N VAL A 101 16.57 14.21 9.50
CA VAL A 101 15.21 14.42 10.00
C VAL A 101 14.54 13.05 10.15
N CYS A 102 14.28 12.61 11.37
CA CYS A 102 13.72 11.27 11.63
C CYS A 102 12.68 11.29 12.76
N GLY A 103 11.94 10.19 12.93
CA GLY A 103 11.07 9.98 14.09
C GLY A 103 11.89 9.77 15.38
N GLY A 104 11.34 10.19 16.51
CA GLY A 104 11.86 9.84 17.83
C GLY A 104 11.54 8.39 18.19
N GLU A 105 12.33 7.80 19.10
CA GLU A 105 12.00 6.53 19.75
C GLU A 105 11.61 6.77 21.21
N ALA A 106 10.64 5.98 21.68
CA ALA A 106 10.20 6.04 23.07
C ALA A 106 11.27 5.53 24.06
N GLU A 107 12.20 4.69 23.59
CA GLU A 107 13.28 4.07 24.38
C GLU A 107 14.54 3.94 23.52
N GLY A 108 15.14 4.99 23.08
CA GLY A 108 16.36 4.89 22.28
C GLY A 108 17.05 6.23 22.18
N GLY A 109 18.33 6.22 21.90
CA GLY A 109 19.20 7.35 21.93
C GLY A 109 18.61 8.64 21.40
N GLY A 110 18.68 9.67 22.20
CA GLY A 110 18.23 10.99 21.80
C GLY A 110 19.01 11.53 20.61
N ALA A 111 18.62 12.69 20.08
CA ALA A 111 19.30 13.33 18.96
C ALA A 111 20.83 13.34 19.09
N ALA A 112 21.35 13.51 20.30
CA ALA A 112 22.78 13.53 20.58
C ALA A 112 23.51 12.21 20.27
N GLU A 113 22.87 11.05 20.54
CA GLU A 113 23.46 9.74 20.23
C GLU A 113 23.46 9.46 18.73
N LEU A 114 22.40 9.84 18.04
CA LEU A 114 22.32 9.78 16.58
C LEU A 114 23.38 10.71 15.94
N GLU A 115 23.53 11.93 16.44
CA GLU A 115 24.56 12.85 15.97
C GLU A 115 25.97 12.28 16.13
N GLU A 116 26.26 11.68 17.28
CA GLU A 116 27.56 11.06 17.54
C GLU A 116 27.79 9.86 16.60
N THR A 117 26.77 9.08 16.33
CA THR A 117 26.83 7.98 15.36
C THR A 117 27.13 8.47 13.95
N LEU A 118 26.44 9.51 13.50
CA LEU A 118 26.65 10.09 12.18
C LEU A 118 28.03 10.79 12.08
N ARG A 119 28.50 11.48 13.14
CA ARG A 119 29.84 12.07 13.15
C ARG A 119 30.93 11.03 12.96
N ARG A 120 30.79 9.86 13.58
CA ARG A 120 31.74 8.75 13.36
C ARG A 120 31.79 8.27 11.91
N TRP A 121 30.66 8.38 11.17
CA TRP A 121 30.60 7.99 9.76
C TRP A 121 31.08 9.08 8.80
N THR A 122 30.97 10.36 9.16
CA THR A 122 31.40 11.48 8.29
C THR A 122 32.91 11.74 8.31
N GLY A 123 33.65 11.17 9.27
CA GLY A 123 35.06 11.47 9.44
C GLY A 123 35.35 12.91 9.91
N GLU A 124 36.63 13.32 9.85
CA GLU A 124 37.05 14.65 10.30
C GLU A 124 36.54 15.76 9.40
N GLY A 125 35.82 16.73 9.98
CA GLY A 125 35.38 17.96 9.29
C GLY A 125 33.93 17.96 8.76
N GLY A 126 33.18 16.88 8.90
CA GLY A 126 31.76 16.86 8.59
C GLY A 126 30.89 17.46 9.71
N ARG A 127 29.99 18.40 9.35
CA ARG A 127 28.97 18.90 10.27
C ARG A 127 27.71 18.05 10.15
N VAL A 128 27.20 17.59 11.29
CA VAL A 128 25.98 16.79 11.37
C VAL A 128 24.97 17.49 12.26
N GLU A 129 23.71 17.45 11.88
CA GLU A 129 22.56 17.91 12.64
C GLU A 129 21.49 16.83 12.65
N VAL A 130 20.93 16.52 13.81
CA VAL A 130 19.80 15.60 13.94
C VAL A 130 18.58 16.35 14.45
N VAL A 131 17.46 16.21 13.74
CA VAL A 131 16.17 16.79 14.09
C VAL A 131 15.17 15.67 14.30
N LEU A 132 14.76 15.49 15.53
CA LEU A 132 13.66 14.59 15.85
C LEU A 132 12.34 15.27 15.50
N ARG A 133 11.59 14.60 14.64
CA ARG A 133 10.33 15.12 14.10
C ARG A 133 9.17 14.83 15.05
N ASP A 134 8.32 15.83 15.23
CA ASP A 134 7.04 15.75 15.90
C ASP A 134 6.06 16.72 15.18
N PRO A 135 4.93 16.29 14.66
CA PRO A 135 4.29 14.95 14.70
C PRO A 135 4.86 13.92 13.71
N PRO A 136 4.31 12.67 13.68
CA PRO A 136 4.73 11.63 12.72
C PRO A 136 4.37 12.00 11.28
N LEU A 137 5.02 11.34 10.31
CA LEU A 137 4.66 11.47 8.88
C LEU A 137 3.36 10.72 8.62
N LEU A 138 2.34 11.47 8.26
CA LEU A 138 1.04 10.97 7.85
C LEU A 138 0.84 11.19 6.35
N ALA A 139 0.20 10.24 5.70
CA ALA A 139 -0.34 10.41 4.34
C ALA A 139 -1.85 10.72 4.45
N PRO A 140 -2.28 11.99 4.35
CA PRO A 140 -3.67 12.39 4.49
C PRO A 140 -4.42 12.13 3.16
N VAL A 141 -4.87 10.89 2.97
CA VAL A 141 -5.55 10.44 1.75
C VAL A 141 -6.88 11.17 1.54
N SER A 142 -7.62 11.40 2.64
CA SER A 142 -8.84 12.21 2.62
C SER A 142 -8.95 13.08 3.88
N ALA A 143 -10.04 13.80 4.03
CA ALA A 143 -10.32 14.59 5.22
C ALA A 143 -10.41 13.74 6.50
N GLU A 144 -10.85 12.49 6.36
CA GLU A 144 -11.14 11.57 7.48
C GLU A 144 -10.23 10.33 7.48
N LEU A 145 -9.36 10.16 6.46
CA LEU A 145 -8.48 9.02 6.32
C LEU A 145 -7.02 9.43 6.20
N CYS A 146 -6.21 9.01 7.17
CA CYS A 146 -4.76 9.11 7.13
C CYS A 146 -4.11 7.74 7.22
N LEU A 147 -3.01 7.56 6.50
CA LEU A 147 -2.17 6.38 6.58
C LEU A 147 -0.87 6.70 7.32
N LEU A 148 -0.30 5.68 7.95
CA LEU A 148 1.04 5.68 8.53
C LEU A 148 1.94 4.74 7.70
N PRO A 149 2.53 5.20 6.57
CA PRO A 149 3.27 4.32 5.66
C PRO A 149 4.45 3.60 6.32
N ALA A 150 5.05 4.21 7.34
CA ALA A 150 6.14 3.63 8.14
C ALA A 150 5.76 2.35 8.90
N LEU A 151 4.46 2.13 9.10
CA LEU A 151 3.91 1.03 9.90
C LEU A 151 3.03 0.09 9.06
N ALA A 152 3.12 0.16 7.73
CA ALA A 152 2.32 -0.66 6.81
C ALA A 152 2.50 -2.18 7.01
N ALA A 153 3.64 -2.61 7.58
CA ALA A 153 3.93 -4.02 7.89
C ALA A 153 3.58 -4.42 9.33
N LEU A 154 2.90 -3.56 10.10
CA LEU A 154 2.49 -3.87 11.46
C LEU A 154 1.25 -4.78 11.42
N LEU A 155 1.49 -6.08 11.40
CA LEU A 155 0.47 -7.12 11.38
C LEU A 155 0.59 -8.01 12.62
N PRO A 156 -0.51 -8.56 13.15
CA PRO A 156 -0.45 -9.53 14.22
C PRO A 156 0.35 -10.76 13.77
N PRO A 157 1.16 -11.36 14.66
CA PRO A 157 1.84 -12.60 14.34
C PRO A 157 0.82 -13.70 14.07
N LEU A 158 1.05 -14.49 13.03
CA LEU A 158 0.22 -15.67 12.77
C LEU A 158 0.43 -16.69 13.91
N PRO A 159 -0.65 -17.27 14.46
CA PRO A 159 -0.53 -18.34 15.45
C PRO A 159 0.19 -19.53 14.81
N GLY A 160 1.33 -19.92 15.40
CA GLY A 160 2.00 -21.17 15.02
C GLY A 160 1.29 -22.38 15.62
N PRO A 161 1.52 -23.60 15.10
CA PRO A 161 1.00 -24.82 15.70
C PRO A 161 1.49 -24.92 17.17
N GLY A 162 0.58 -24.92 18.14
CA GLY A 162 0.89 -24.97 19.57
C GLY A 162 1.36 -23.66 20.21
N GLY A 163 1.25 -22.54 19.51
CA GLY A 163 1.50 -21.20 20.07
C GLY A 163 0.40 -20.74 21.04
N PRO A 164 0.68 -19.75 21.90
CA PRO A 164 -0.33 -19.19 22.81
C PRO A 164 -1.50 -18.64 21.99
N GLY A 165 -2.70 -18.88 22.47
CA GLY A 165 -3.92 -18.37 21.83
C GLY A 165 -3.90 -16.84 21.71
N PRO A 166 -4.65 -16.24 20.78
CA PRO A 166 -4.63 -14.80 20.51
C PRO A 166 -5.03 -13.94 21.73
N ALA A 167 -5.61 -14.54 22.77
CA ALA A 167 -6.01 -13.84 23.99
C ALA A 167 -4.84 -13.55 24.96
N GLU A 168 -3.70 -14.23 24.85
CA GLU A 168 -2.59 -14.20 25.83
C GLU A 168 -1.33 -13.47 25.33
N VAL A 169 -1.38 -12.84 24.17
CA VAL A 169 -0.22 -12.16 23.57
C VAL A 169 0.03 -10.83 24.29
N GLY A 170 1.07 -10.78 25.13
CA GLY A 170 1.60 -9.55 25.69
C GLY A 170 2.76 -8.99 24.84
N LEU A 171 3.14 -7.74 25.06
CA LEU A 171 4.25 -7.10 24.32
C LEU A 171 5.55 -7.94 24.37
N GLY A 172 5.84 -8.54 25.50
CA GLY A 172 7.05 -9.38 25.69
C GLY A 172 7.09 -10.64 24.81
N ALA A 173 5.94 -11.15 24.39
CA ALA A 173 5.83 -12.33 23.53
C ALA A 173 6.00 -12.00 22.04
N LEU A 174 5.96 -10.72 21.66
CA LEU A 174 6.13 -10.30 20.28
C LEU A 174 7.60 -10.39 19.83
N PRO A 175 7.87 -10.69 18.54
CA PRO A 175 9.21 -10.55 17.95
C PRO A 175 9.79 -9.15 18.18
N ALA A 176 11.11 -9.04 18.30
CA ALA A 176 11.79 -7.78 18.64
C ALA A 176 11.43 -6.62 17.68
N GLU A 177 11.37 -6.90 16.38
CA GLU A 177 10.99 -5.90 15.36
C GLU A 177 9.54 -5.42 15.53
N LEU A 178 8.61 -6.34 15.78
CA LEU A 178 7.22 -6.01 15.99
C LEU A 178 7.03 -5.22 17.30
N ARG A 179 7.74 -5.58 18.36
CA ARG A 179 7.78 -4.83 19.62
C ARG A 179 8.24 -3.39 19.42
N ALA A 180 9.34 -3.20 18.67
CA ALA A 180 9.84 -1.87 18.34
C ALA A 180 8.84 -1.07 17.50
N ALA A 181 8.15 -1.74 16.56
CA ALA A 181 7.10 -1.11 15.76
C ALA A 181 5.88 -0.69 16.59
N VAL A 182 5.43 -1.52 17.55
CA VAL A 182 4.34 -1.18 18.48
C VAL A 182 4.71 0.03 19.34
N ARG A 183 5.93 0.07 19.89
CA ARG A 183 6.40 1.20 20.71
C ARG A 183 6.47 2.49 19.89
N ALA A 184 6.95 2.41 18.63
CA ALA A 184 6.98 3.55 17.75
C ALA A 184 5.55 4.04 17.43
N LEU A 185 4.60 3.15 17.16
CA LEU A 185 3.20 3.51 16.96
C LEU A 185 2.62 4.20 18.18
N VAL A 186 2.90 3.70 19.38
CA VAL A 186 2.42 4.32 20.64
C VAL A 186 2.97 5.74 20.80
N GLY A 187 4.25 5.97 20.48
CA GLY A 187 4.86 7.30 20.46
C GLY A 187 4.22 8.22 19.42
N ASP A 188 4.02 7.72 18.20
CA ASP A 188 3.37 8.46 17.11
C ASP A 188 1.92 8.83 17.45
N LEU A 189 1.16 7.92 18.07
CA LEU A 189 -0.20 8.16 18.54
C LEU A 189 -0.24 9.21 19.66
N ASP A 190 0.67 9.12 20.62
CA ASP A 190 0.75 10.12 21.70
C ASP A 190 1.06 11.52 21.16
N SER A 191 2.00 11.61 20.23
CA SER A 191 2.32 12.86 19.53
C SER A 191 1.11 13.41 18.77
N LEU A 192 0.42 12.56 17.99
CA LEU A 192 -0.78 12.93 17.26
C LEU A 192 -1.88 13.43 18.22
N PHE A 193 -2.15 12.70 19.29
CA PHE A 193 -3.17 13.09 20.28
C PHE A 193 -2.78 14.34 21.06
N THR A 194 -1.50 14.57 21.26
CA THR A 194 -1.00 15.83 21.85
C THR A 194 -1.26 17.00 20.91
N GLY A 195 -0.95 16.86 19.62
CA GLY A 195 -1.24 17.87 18.61
C GLY A 195 -2.73 18.19 18.47
N LEU A 196 -3.61 17.22 18.74
CA LEU A 196 -5.06 17.37 18.72
C LEU A 196 -5.65 17.79 20.09
N GLY A 197 -4.85 17.85 21.16
CA GLY A 197 -5.29 18.14 22.52
C GLY A 197 -6.28 17.11 23.07
N LEU A 198 -6.09 15.82 22.72
CA LEU A 198 -7.04 14.75 23.04
C LEU A 198 -6.72 14.04 24.36
N ARG A 199 -7.77 13.77 25.11
CA ARG A 199 -7.84 12.77 26.18
C ARG A 199 -8.60 11.57 25.66
N GLU A 200 -7.87 10.53 25.26
CA GLU A 200 -8.46 9.33 24.69
C GLU A 200 -8.96 8.34 25.74
N GLU A 201 -10.00 7.62 25.36
CA GLU A 201 -10.44 6.37 25.95
C GLU A 201 -10.30 5.28 24.89
N SER A 202 -9.48 4.25 25.16
CA SER A 202 -9.08 3.26 24.17
C SER A 202 -9.90 1.99 24.29
N PHE A 203 -10.40 1.52 23.15
CA PHE A 203 -11.07 0.24 22.96
C PHE A 203 -10.26 -0.59 21.98
N ALA A 204 -10.24 -1.91 22.14
CA ALA A 204 -9.43 -2.78 21.29
C ALA A 204 -10.16 -4.05 20.87
N VAL A 205 -10.11 -4.35 19.59
CA VAL A 205 -10.65 -5.57 18.97
C VAL A 205 -9.51 -6.29 18.25
N GLY A 206 -9.11 -7.43 18.76
CA GLY A 206 -7.98 -8.23 18.29
C GLY A 206 -6.79 -8.27 19.24
N ALA A 207 -5.88 -9.21 19.01
CA ALA A 207 -4.75 -9.48 19.90
C ALA A 207 -3.73 -8.33 19.89
N LEU A 208 -3.29 -7.90 18.70
CA LEU A 208 -2.32 -6.82 18.55
C LEU A 208 -2.91 -5.47 19.00
N SER A 209 -4.17 -5.22 18.70
CA SER A 209 -4.90 -4.03 19.14
C SER A 209 -4.94 -3.91 20.66
N ARG A 210 -5.12 -5.03 21.39
CA ARG A 210 -5.06 -5.05 22.86
C ARG A 210 -3.68 -4.69 23.37
N VAL A 211 -2.62 -5.21 22.75
CA VAL A 211 -1.24 -4.87 23.12
C VAL A 211 -0.98 -3.38 22.91
N ILE A 212 -1.37 -2.82 21.76
CA ILE A 212 -1.19 -1.40 21.45
C ILE A 212 -1.96 -0.52 22.45
N ALA A 213 -3.21 -0.85 22.75
CA ALA A 213 -4.01 -0.09 23.71
C ALA A 213 -3.43 -0.16 25.13
N ALA A 214 -2.94 -1.32 25.57
CA ALA A 214 -2.29 -1.50 26.87
C ALA A 214 -0.97 -0.70 26.98
N GLU A 215 -0.14 -0.74 25.93
CA GLU A 215 1.09 0.04 25.87
C GLU A 215 0.80 1.55 25.88
N LEU A 216 -0.16 2.02 25.10
CA LEU A 216 -0.59 3.44 25.12
C LEU A 216 -1.12 3.84 26.50
N ALA A 217 -1.88 2.97 27.18
CA ALA A 217 -2.38 3.21 28.52
C ALA A 217 -1.28 3.34 29.57
N SER A 218 -0.21 2.54 29.45
CA SER A 218 0.96 2.53 30.35
C SER A 218 2.01 3.60 30.01
N TYR A 219 2.03 4.11 28.77
CA TYR A 219 3.00 5.08 28.28
C TYR A 219 2.97 6.38 29.08
N THR A 220 4.09 6.74 29.70
CA THR A 220 4.16 7.87 30.64
C THR A 220 3.75 9.21 30.02
N PRO A 221 4.22 9.60 28.81
CA PRO A 221 3.78 10.83 28.17
C PRO A 221 2.26 10.86 27.95
N ALA A 222 1.65 9.76 27.47
CA ALA A 222 0.21 9.68 27.26
C ALA A 222 -0.58 9.81 28.58
N ARG A 223 -0.10 9.24 29.68
CA ARG A 223 -0.68 9.40 31.02
C ARG A 223 -0.67 10.86 31.47
N ASN A 224 0.43 11.58 31.21
CA ASN A 224 0.54 13.00 31.54
C ASN A 224 -0.39 13.85 30.67
N ARG A 225 -0.44 13.60 29.35
CA ARG A 225 -1.35 14.29 28.42
C ARG A 225 -2.81 14.10 28.83
N ARG A 226 -3.24 12.90 29.19
CA ARG A 226 -4.63 12.64 29.63
C ARG A 226 -5.06 13.43 30.86
N ARG A 227 -4.11 13.89 31.69
CA ARG A 227 -4.41 14.74 32.87
C ARG A 227 -4.68 16.19 32.50
N THR A 228 -4.08 16.66 31.39
CA THR A 228 -4.12 18.09 30.99
C THR A 228 -5.02 18.35 29.80
N ALA A 229 -5.21 17.36 28.92
CA ALA A 229 -6.02 17.50 27.71
C ALA A 229 -7.53 17.63 28.04
N THR A 230 -8.20 18.53 27.36
CA THR A 230 -9.60 18.87 27.59
C THR A 230 -10.58 18.16 26.67
N ASN A 231 -10.14 17.82 25.45
CA ASN A 231 -11.01 17.21 24.44
C ASN A 231 -11.07 15.69 24.63
N LYS A 232 -12.25 15.15 24.92
CA LYS A 232 -12.46 13.71 25.04
C LYS A 232 -12.63 13.08 23.67
N ALA A 233 -12.03 11.90 23.46
CA ALA A 233 -12.18 11.09 22.26
C ALA A 233 -12.19 9.60 22.60
N SER A 234 -13.02 8.81 21.92
CA SER A 234 -12.93 7.35 21.91
C SER A 234 -12.04 6.91 20.75
N VAL A 235 -11.06 6.07 21.06
CA VAL A 235 -10.13 5.51 20.09
C VAL A 235 -10.36 3.99 20.03
N ILE A 236 -10.70 3.48 18.86
CA ILE A 236 -10.97 2.06 18.64
C ILE A 236 -9.85 1.48 17.80
N PHE A 237 -9.09 0.56 18.38
CA PHE A 237 -8.07 -0.23 17.68
C PHE A 237 -8.71 -1.51 17.16
N VAL A 238 -8.51 -1.82 15.87
CA VAL A 238 -9.07 -3.02 15.23
C VAL A 238 -7.98 -3.73 14.44
N ASP A 239 -7.76 -5.01 14.73
CA ASP A 239 -6.87 -5.84 13.90
C ASP A 239 -7.55 -6.10 12.55
N ARG A 240 -6.94 -5.64 11.45
CA ARG A 240 -7.51 -5.83 10.10
C ARG A 240 -7.62 -7.29 9.69
N THR A 241 -6.80 -8.16 10.27
CA THR A 241 -6.85 -9.62 10.04
C THR A 241 -8.09 -10.32 10.61
N LEU A 242 -8.92 -9.62 11.39
CA LEU A 242 -10.21 -10.13 11.87
C LEU A 242 -11.32 -10.07 10.80
N ASP A 243 -11.12 -9.29 9.75
CA ASP A 243 -12.04 -9.16 8.62
C ASP A 243 -11.27 -9.29 7.31
N LEU A 244 -10.96 -10.53 6.94
CA LEU A 244 -10.30 -10.81 5.66
C LEU A 244 -11.27 -10.64 4.49
N ALA A 245 -12.55 -10.97 4.65
CA ALA A 245 -13.55 -10.77 3.60
C ALA A 245 -13.64 -9.29 3.21
N GLY A 246 -13.63 -8.36 4.19
CA GLY A 246 -13.59 -6.93 3.93
C GLY A 246 -12.29 -6.45 3.27
N ALA A 247 -11.17 -7.14 3.51
CA ALA A 247 -9.87 -6.78 2.95
C ALA A 247 -9.70 -7.22 1.49
N VAL A 248 -10.28 -8.36 1.09
CA VAL A 248 -10.09 -8.96 -0.25
C VAL A 248 -11.35 -8.89 -1.13
N GLY A 249 -12.51 -8.55 -0.58
CA GLY A 249 -13.77 -8.50 -1.32
C GLY A 249 -13.90 -7.26 -2.20
N HIS A 250 -14.78 -7.38 -3.21
CA HIS A 250 -15.07 -6.34 -4.20
C HIS A 250 -16.39 -5.59 -3.90
N HIS A 251 -16.91 -5.72 -2.70
CA HIS A 251 -18.23 -5.19 -2.30
C HIS A 251 -18.26 -3.69 -2.05
N GLY A 252 -17.09 -3.02 -1.99
CA GLY A 252 -17.02 -1.57 -2.01
C GLY A 252 -17.46 -1.04 -3.37
N ASP A 253 -18.71 -0.66 -3.51
CA ASP A 253 -19.28 -0.11 -4.74
C ASP A 253 -18.89 1.37 -4.93
N ASN A 254 -17.65 1.72 -4.54
CA ASN A 254 -17.11 3.06 -4.72
C ASN A 254 -16.07 3.11 -5.85
N LEU A 255 -15.95 4.29 -6.46
CA LEU A 255 -15.08 4.46 -7.62
C LEU A 255 -13.59 4.46 -7.22
N ALA A 256 -13.25 4.94 -6.03
CA ALA A 256 -11.86 5.01 -5.57
C ALA A 256 -11.23 3.61 -5.47
N GLU A 257 -11.91 2.64 -4.84
CA GLU A 257 -11.42 1.26 -4.76
C GLU A 257 -11.21 0.64 -6.14
N LYS A 258 -12.16 0.87 -7.05
CA LYS A 258 -12.06 0.36 -8.42
C LYS A 258 -10.87 0.96 -9.16
N ILE A 259 -10.64 2.27 -9.06
CA ILE A 259 -9.48 2.94 -9.65
C ILE A 259 -8.18 2.35 -9.08
N LEU A 260 -8.07 2.23 -7.75
CA LEU A 260 -6.88 1.72 -7.07
C LEU A 260 -6.55 0.26 -7.38
N SER A 261 -7.55 -0.54 -7.76
CA SER A 261 -7.40 -1.96 -8.10
C SER A 261 -7.15 -2.20 -9.58
N VAL A 262 -7.70 -1.36 -10.45
CA VAL A 262 -7.67 -1.56 -11.91
C VAL A 262 -6.48 -0.88 -12.56
N LEU A 263 -6.13 0.35 -12.14
CA LEU A 263 -5.02 1.07 -12.74
C LEU A 263 -3.66 0.62 -12.18
N PRO A 264 -2.59 0.68 -12.99
CA PRO A 264 -1.24 0.28 -12.54
C PRO A 264 -0.77 1.19 -11.41
N LYS A 265 -0.03 0.64 -10.45
CA LYS A 265 0.54 1.42 -9.35
C LYS A 265 1.49 2.50 -9.87
N LEU A 266 1.47 3.66 -9.23
CA LEU A 266 2.43 4.73 -9.50
C LEU A 266 3.83 4.25 -9.10
N PRO A 267 4.85 4.33 -9.99
CA PRO A 267 6.20 3.88 -9.67
C PRO A 267 6.74 4.52 -8.38
N GLY A 268 7.23 3.69 -7.46
CA GLY A 268 7.72 4.12 -6.15
C GLY A 268 6.64 4.38 -5.09
N HIS A 269 5.35 4.25 -5.42
CA HIS A 269 4.23 4.45 -4.50
C HIS A 269 3.35 3.20 -4.38
N LYS A 270 2.82 2.97 -3.18
CA LYS A 270 1.92 1.84 -2.88
C LYS A 270 0.45 2.26 -2.77
N THR A 271 0.19 3.51 -2.42
CA THR A 271 -1.15 4.03 -2.12
C THR A 271 -1.76 4.83 -3.28
N ASP A 272 -1.04 4.99 -4.39
CA ASP A 272 -1.54 5.71 -5.56
C ASP A 272 -1.32 4.92 -6.86
N VAL A 273 -1.98 5.33 -7.91
CA VAL A 273 -1.95 4.72 -9.23
C VAL A 273 -1.50 5.72 -10.30
N MET A 274 -0.95 5.19 -11.38
CA MET A 274 -0.52 5.99 -12.52
C MET A 274 -1.72 6.31 -13.42
N VAL A 275 -1.99 7.60 -13.59
CA VAL A 275 -2.98 8.12 -14.54
C VAL A 275 -2.26 8.57 -15.81
N ASN A 276 -2.59 8.01 -16.96
CA ASN A 276 -1.97 8.39 -18.21
C ASN A 276 -2.56 9.73 -18.72
N MET A 277 -1.73 10.76 -18.72
CA MET A 277 -2.09 12.13 -19.11
C MET A 277 -1.87 12.44 -20.61
N VAL A 278 -1.52 11.45 -21.42
CA VAL A 278 -1.20 11.68 -22.86
C VAL A 278 -2.36 12.34 -23.61
N GLU A 279 -3.61 12.04 -23.25
CA GLU A 279 -4.77 12.70 -23.86
C GLU A 279 -4.79 14.23 -23.69
N LEU A 280 -4.15 14.75 -22.64
CA LEU A 280 -4.04 16.18 -22.34
C LEU A 280 -2.74 16.83 -22.84
N THR A 281 -1.79 16.03 -23.34
CA THR A 281 -0.53 16.56 -23.87
C THR A 281 -0.62 16.83 -25.37
N ALA A 282 0.26 17.68 -25.86
CA ALA A 282 0.42 17.89 -27.31
C ALA A 282 1.24 16.77 -27.98
N LEU A 283 1.72 15.80 -27.22
CA LEU A 283 2.51 14.69 -27.72
C LEU A 283 1.61 13.77 -28.55
N GLN A 284 1.83 13.75 -29.86
CA GLN A 284 1.22 12.79 -30.77
C GLN A 284 2.28 11.75 -31.12
N THR A 285 1.99 10.49 -30.86
CA THR A 285 2.80 9.40 -31.40
C THR A 285 2.39 9.16 -32.83
N THR A 286 3.30 9.42 -33.76
CA THR A 286 3.18 9.01 -35.16
C THR A 286 3.62 7.57 -35.38
N ASP A 287 4.21 6.95 -34.35
CA ASP A 287 4.76 5.61 -34.40
C ASP A 287 3.98 4.69 -33.45
N GLU A 288 3.32 3.66 -33.98
CA GLU A 288 2.54 2.67 -33.23
C GLU A 288 3.39 1.84 -32.28
N THR A 289 4.72 1.86 -32.43
CA THR A 289 5.69 1.11 -31.62
C THR A 289 6.12 1.85 -30.34
N CYS A 290 5.85 3.14 -30.21
CA CYS A 290 6.25 3.96 -29.07
C CYS A 290 5.04 4.36 -28.22
N SER A 291 4.83 3.71 -27.10
CA SER A 291 3.84 4.19 -26.11
C SER A 291 4.45 5.30 -25.26
N ILE A 292 4.08 6.55 -25.55
CA ILE A 292 4.42 7.68 -24.66
C ILE A 292 3.48 7.65 -23.47
N ILE A 293 4.04 7.62 -22.26
CA ILE A 293 3.28 7.74 -21.02
C ILE A 293 3.62 9.08 -20.38
N ALA A 294 2.62 9.93 -20.18
CA ALA A 294 2.72 11.11 -19.34
C ALA A 294 2.12 10.79 -17.96
N PRO A 295 2.92 10.54 -16.94
CA PRO A 295 2.41 10.05 -15.65
C PRO A 295 1.70 11.18 -14.90
N GLY A 296 0.45 10.92 -14.49
CA GLY A 296 -0.31 11.64 -13.50
C GLY A 296 -0.60 10.76 -12.30
N CYS A 297 -1.31 11.28 -11.29
CA CYS A 297 -1.62 10.58 -10.03
C CYS A 297 -2.97 11.03 -9.45
N LEU A 298 -3.46 10.33 -8.43
CA LEU A 298 -4.70 10.70 -7.73
C LEU A 298 -4.48 11.76 -6.64
N ALA A 299 -3.29 11.79 -6.03
CA ALA A 299 -2.97 12.72 -4.97
C ALA A 299 -2.87 14.16 -5.51
N GLN A 300 -3.90 14.98 -5.25
CA GLN A 300 -4.01 16.38 -5.69
C GLN A 300 -4.29 17.30 -4.48
N PRO A 301 -3.37 17.40 -3.50
CA PRO A 301 -3.64 18.08 -2.22
C PRO A 301 -3.83 19.59 -2.36
N ASN A 302 -3.32 20.19 -3.42
CA ASN A 302 -3.34 21.64 -3.64
C ASN A 302 -4.51 22.10 -4.54
N ASP A 303 -5.29 21.17 -5.11
CA ASP A 303 -6.48 21.47 -5.93
C ASP A 303 -7.76 21.21 -5.14
N PRO A 304 -8.52 22.26 -4.71
CA PRO A 304 -9.74 22.08 -3.95
C PRO A 304 -10.86 21.33 -4.69
N ALA A 305 -10.95 21.49 -6.02
CA ALA A 305 -11.96 20.80 -6.82
C ALA A 305 -11.63 19.30 -6.95
N ALA A 306 -10.36 18.98 -7.17
CA ALA A 306 -9.88 17.61 -7.16
C ALA A 306 -10.09 16.93 -5.79
N LYS A 307 -9.81 17.61 -4.69
CA LYS A 307 -10.08 17.09 -3.34
C LYS A 307 -11.56 16.77 -3.13
N ALA A 308 -12.45 17.68 -3.49
CA ALA A 308 -13.89 17.46 -3.36
C ALA A 308 -14.37 16.28 -4.21
N LEU A 309 -13.83 16.15 -5.43
CA LEU A 309 -14.14 15.02 -6.30
C LEU A 309 -13.59 13.70 -5.74
N TRP A 310 -12.38 13.70 -5.18
CA TRP A 310 -11.78 12.52 -4.55
C TRP A 310 -12.60 12.02 -3.35
N GLU A 311 -13.07 12.94 -2.48
CA GLU A 311 -13.99 12.61 -1.39
C GLU A 311 -15.29 11.96 -1.93
N SER A 312 -15.80 12.44 -3.06
CA SER A 312 -16.96 11.84 -3.71
C SER A 312 -16.65 10.43 -4.23
N PHE A 313 -15.45 10.19 -4.78
CA PHE A 313 -15.03 8.86 -5.23
C PHE A 313 -14.93 7.85 -4.08
N MET A 314 -14.53 8.29 -2.90
CA MET A 314 -14.41 7.43 -1.72
C MET A 314 -15.74 7.13 -1.04
N ASN A 315 -16.68 8.07 -1.07
CA ASN A 315 -17.88 8.01 -0.22
C ASN A 315 -19.18 7.69 -0.98
N LEU A 316 -19.21 7.93 -2.30
CA LEU A 316 -20.40 7.69 -3.12
C LEU A 316 -20.31 6.38 -3.90
N LYS A 317 -21.47 5.84 -4.27
CA LYS A 317 -21.53 4.72 -5.22
C LYS A 317 -20.96 5.14 -6.57
N GLN A 318 -20.37 4.20 -7.30
CA GLN A 318 -19.72 4.45 -8.58
C GLN A 318 -20.55 5.34 -9.52
N LYS A 319 -21.85 5.06 -9.68
CA LYS A 319 -22.73 5.83 -10.57
C LYS A 319 -22.84 7.31 -10.16
N GLU A 320 -22.98 7.57 -8.86
CA GLU A 320 -23.08 8.91 -8.30
C GLU A 320 -21.74 9.65 -8.40
N ALA A 321 -20.65 8.95 -8.12
CA ALA A 321 -19.28 9.49 -8.25
C ALA A 321 -18.95 9.91 -9.69
N VAL A 322 -19.37 9.12 -10.69
CA VAL A 322 -19.21 9.46 -12.12
C VAL A 322 -20.06 10.69 -12.50
N MET A 323 -21.25 10.84 -11.91
CA MET A 323 -22.07 12.05 -12.12
C MET A 323 -21.41 13.28 -11.49
N GLU A 324 -20.78 13.14 -10.31
CA GLU A 324 -20.00 14.22 -9.68
C GLU A 324 -18.77 14.60 -10.53
N ALA A 325 -18.06 13.63 -11.10
CA ALA A 325 -16.97 13.91 -12.04
C ALA A 325 -17.42 14.77 -13.22
N ARG A 326 -18.57 14.43 -13.81
CA ARG A 326 -19.18 15.25 -14.87
C ARG A 326 -19.55 16.64 -14.38
N ARG A 327 -20.18 16.76 -13.19
CA ARG A 327 -20.58 18.05 -12.62
C ARG A 327 -19.37 18.98 -12.45
N HIS A 328 -18.30 18.48 -11.83
CA HIS A 328 -17.06 19.24 -11.65
C HIS A 328 -16.43 19.68 -12.96
N LEU A 329 -16.42 18.81 -14.01
CA LEU A 329 -15.94 19.17 -15.34
C LEU A 329 -16.76 20.29 -15.99
N VAL A 330 -18.10 20.20 -15.90
CA VAL A 330 -19.00 21.23 -16.46
C VAL A 330 -18.79 22.57 -15.76
N GLU A 331 -18.66 22.57 -14.42
CA GLU A 331 -18.37 23.77 -13.64
C GLU A 331 -17.02 24.38 -14.02
N ALA A 332 -15.97 23.56 -14.15
CA ALA A 332 -14.64 24.00 -14.55
C ALA A 332 -14.66 24.59 -15.97
N ALA A 333 -15.28 23.90 -16.92
CA ALA A 333 -15.41 24.38 -18.29
C ALA A 333 -16.21 25.69 -18.38
N SER A 334 -17.27 25.84 -17.59
CA SER A 334 -18.05 27.07 -17.52
C SER A 334 -17.23 28.26 -16.98
N ARG A 335 -16.38 28.04 -15.99
CA ARG A 335 -15.46 29.08 -15.45
C ARG A 335 -14.45 29.55 -16.49
N GLU A 336 -14.03 28.67 -17.38
CA GLU A 336 -13.06 28.96 -18.46
C GLU A 336 -13.75 29.35 -19.78
N ASN A 337 -15.06 29.52 -19.79
CA ASN A 337 -15.87 29.82 -20.99
C ASN A 337 -15.68 28.81 -22.14
N LEU A 338 -15.44 27.54 -21.81
CA LEU A 338 -15.33 26.47 -22.80
C LEU A 338 -16.72 26.00 -23.28
N PRO A 339 -16.89 25.73 -24.59
CA PRO A 339 -18.20 25.38 -25.17
C PRO A 339 -18.59 23.94 -24.82
N ILE A 340 -19.28 23.76 -23.70
CA ILE A 340 -19.76 22.46 -23.28
C ILE A 340 -21.21 22.25 -23.77
N LYS A 341 -21.45 21.13 -24.47
CA LYS A 341 -22.82 20.70 -24.84
C LYS A 341 -23.32 19.74 -23.75
N MET A 342 -24.30 20.19 -22.99
CA MET A 342 -24.97 19.35 -21.99
C MET A 342 -25.81 18.26 -22.67
N SER A 343 -25.48 17.01 -22.39
CA SER A 343 -26.29 15.86 -22.79
C SER A 343 -27.17 15.42 -21.62
N MET A 344 -28.45 15.25 -21.87
CA MET A 344 -29.39 14.64 -20.93
C MET A 344 -29.30 13.12 -21.07
N GLY A 345 -28.80 12.42 -20.05
CA GLY A 345 -28.71 10.97 -20.08
C GLY A 345 -27.66 10.40 -19.15
N ARG A 346 -27.42 9.09 -19.27
CA ARG A 346 -26.38 8.37 -18.54
C ARG A 346 -25.00 8.89 -18.94
N VAL A 347 -24.16 9.18 -17.98
CA VAL A 347 -22.77 9.59 -18.23
C VAL A 347 -21.97 8.40 -18.72
N THR A 348 -21.32 8.54 -19.88
CA THR A 348 -20.45 7.51 -20.46
C THR A 348 -18.98 7.96 -20.40
N PRO A 349 -18.02 7.02 -20.43
CA PRO A 349 -16.60 7.35 -20.49
C PRO A 349 -16.26 8.23 -21.71
N GLU A 350 -16.93 8.03 -22.86
CA GLU A 350 -16.72 8.80 -24.09
C GLU A 350 -17.16 10.26 -23.92
N GLN A 351 -18.26 10.48 -23.19
CA GLN A 351 -18.72 11.84 -22.88
C GLN A 351 -17.72 12.55 -21.97
N LEU A 352 -17.21 11.88 -20.94
CA LEU A 352 -16.17 12.44 -20.07
C LEU A 352 -14.91 12.76 -20.88
N SER A 353 -14.44 11.83 -21.73
CA SER A 353 -13.29 12.09 -22.63
C SER A 353 -13.54 13.30 -23.54
N SER A 354 -14.72 13.46 -24.10
CA SER A 354 -15.05 14.61 -24.96
C SER A 354 -14.98 15.93 -24.21
N TYR A 355 -15.38 15.95 -22.94
CA TYR A 355 -15.28 17.16 -22.10
C TYR A 355 -13.83 17.47 -21.73
N ILE A 356 -13.04 16.46 -21.41
CA ILE A 356 -11.59 16.60 -21.14
C ILE A 356 -10.86 17.22 -22.35
N GLN A 357 -11.19 16.80 -23.57
CA GLN A 357 -10.58 17.32 -24.80
C GLN A 357 -10.81 18.83 -25.01
N LEU A 358 -11.86 19.43 -24.42
CA LEU A 358 -12.07 20.89 -24.49
C LEU A 358 -10.94 21.68 -23.79
N PHE A 359 -10.36 21.12 -22.73
CA PHE A 359 -9.28 21.74 -21.99
C PHE A 359 -7.92 21.64 -22.70
N ARG A 360 -7.71 20.62 -23.54
CA ARG A 360 -6.45 20.38 -24.25
C ARG A 360 -5.98 21.59 -25.07
N ASN A 361 -6.91 22.30 -25.69
CA ASN A 361 -6.60 23.43 -26.58
C ASN A 361 -6.45 24.78 -25.83
N ASN A 362 -6.65 24.80 -24.51
CA ASN A 362 -6.54 25.98 -23.68
C ASN A 362 -5.55 25.69 -22.52
N LEU A 363 -4.27 26.05 -22.74
CA LEU A 363 -3.21 25.76 -21.77
C LEU A 363 -3.49 26.33 -20.38
N LYS A 364 -4.06 27.54 -20.30
CA LYS A 364 -4.40 28.17 -19.02
C LYS A 364 -5.51 27.41 -18.28
N ALA A 365 -6.54 26.99 -19.00
CA ALA A 365 -7.61 26.17 -18.41
C ALA A 365 -7.07 24.79 -17.97
N LEU A 366 -6.17 24.20 -18.76
CA LEU A 366 -5.50 22.95 -18.43
C LEU A 366 -4.69 23.08 -17.13
N GLU A 367 -3.89 24.12 -16.99
CA GLU A 367 -3.09 24.40 -15.78
C GLU A 367 -3.98 24.63 -14.55
N ASN A 368 -5.02 25.45 -14.69
CA ASN A 368 -5.94 25.81 -13.60
C ASN A 368 -6.73 24.60 -13.04
N HIS A 369 -6.94 23.58 -13.88
CA HIS A 369 -7.79 22.42 -13.53
C HIS A 369 -7.05 21.09 -13.66
N CYS A 370 -5.72 21.08 -13.71
CA CYS A 370 -4.92 19.88 -13.96
C CYS A 370 -5.21 18.74 -12.97
N GLY A 371 -5.34 19.04 -11.69
CA GLY A 371 -5.67 18.04 -10.66
C GLY A 371 -7.04 17.40 -10.88
N LEU A 372 -8.05 18.22 -11.12
CA LEU A 372 -9.41 17.72 -11.44
C LEU A 372 -9.39 16.84 -12.69
N LEU A 373 -8.70 17.28 -13.75
CA LEU A 373 -8.62 16.53 -15.01
C LEU A 373 -7.94 15.18 -14.85
N GLN A 374 -6.92 15.07 -13.99
CA GLN A 374 -6.29 13.79 -13.65
C GLN A 374 -7.28 12.81 -13.04
N LEU A 375 -8.09 13.23 -12.07
CA LEU A 375 -9.09 12.36 -11.44
C LEU A 375 -10.17 11.91 -12.43
N VAL A 376 -10.60 12.80 -13.31
CA VAL A 376 -11.59 12.43 -14.34
C VAL A 376 -10.98 11.51 -15.39
N LEU A 377 -9.72 11.70 -15.78
CA LEU A 377 -8.99 10.76 -16.63
C LEU A 377 -8.84 9.39 -15.98
N ALA A 378 -8.50 9.33 -14.69
CA ALA A 378 -8.48 8.07 -13.93
C ALA A 378 -9.83 7.35 -14.01
N THR A 379 -10.93 8.10 -13.86
CA THR A 379 -12.28 7.54 -14.01
C THR A 379 -12.50 6.97 -15.41
N VAL A 380 -12.18 7.72 -16.46
CA VAL A 380 -12.32 7.28 -17.85
C VAL A 380 -11.48 6.04 -18.13
N GLN A 381 -10.21 6.06 -17.74
CA GLN A 381 -9.29 4.93 -17.94
C GLN A 381 -9.76 3.69 -17.21
N THR A 382 -10.21 3.82 -15.96
CA THR A 382 -10.76 2.71 -15.18
C THR A 382 -12.00 2.12 -15.85
N LEU A 383 -12.97 2.95 -16.26
CA LEU A 383 -14.21 2.47 -16.86
C LEU A 383 -14.01 1.82 -18.24
N LYS A 384 -12.93 2.16 -18.95
CA LYS A 384 -12.56 1.56 -20.24
C LYS A 384 -11.58 0.38 -20.09
N HIS A 385 -11.03 0.17 -18.89
CA HIS A 385 -10.01 -0.85 -18.68
C HIS A 385 -10.61 -2.27 -18.74
N PRO A 386 -9.94 -3.24 -19.39
CA PRO A 386 -10.41 -4.64 -19.44
C PRO A 386 -10.64 -5.27 -18.06
N GLN A 387 -9.80 -4.94 -17.07
CA GLN A 387 -9.95 -5.44 -15.70
C GLN A 387 -11.25 -5.00 -15.01
N THR A 388 -11.93 -3.99 -15.52
CA THR A 388 -13.20 -3.52 -14.94
C THR A 388 -14.29 -4.58 -15.04
N SER A 389 -14.36 -5.33 -16.15
CA SER A 389 -15.29 -6.44 -16.28
C SER A 389 -14.99 -7.58 -15.32
N LYS A 390 -13.71 -7.87 -15.05
CA LYS A 390 -13.31 -8.86 -14.03
C LYS A 390 -13.76 -8.42 -12.63
N TRP A 391 -13.54 -7.17 -12.26
CA TRP A 391 -14.02 -6.61 -11.00
C TRP A 391 -15.53 -6.79 -10.84
N ASP A 392 -16.30 -6.42 -11.86
CA ASP A 392 -17.77 -6.54 -11.84
C ASP A 392 -18.22 -8.01 -11.74
N ASN A 393 -17.49 -8.93 -12.36
CA ASN A 393 -17.75 -10.37 -12.25
C ASN A 393 -17.45 -10.91 -10.84
N PHE A 394 -16.34 -10.49 -10.21
CA PHE A 394 -16.04 -10.84 -8.81
C PHE A 394 -17.14 -10.33 -7.87
N LEU A 395 -17.55 -9.08 -8.01
CA LEU A 395 -18.64 -8.51 -7.22
C LEU A 395 -19.96 -9.29 -7.40
N ALA A 396 -20.28 -9.69 -8.62
CA ALA A 396 -21.45 -10.50 -8.90
C ALA A 396 -21.36 -11.89 -8.27
N PHE A 397 -20.19 -12.53 -8.35
CA PHE A 397 -19.92 -13.82 -7.72
C PHE A 397 -20.00 -13.75 -6.19
N GLU A 398 -19.38 -12.75 -5.57
CA GLU A 398 -19.43 -12.53 -4.12
C GLU A 398 -20.86 -12.31 -3.62
N ARG A 399 -21.66 -11.54 -4.36
CA ARG A 399 -23.10 -11.35 -4.04
C ARG A 399 -23.89 -12.65 -4.14
N LEU A 400 -23.62 -13.45 -5.17
CA LEU A 400 -24.25 -14.76 -5.33
C LEU A 400 -23.85 -15.69 -4.18
N LEU A 401 -22.55 -15.73 -3.83
CA LEU A 401 -22.05 -16.52 -2.72
C LEU A 401 -22.77 -16.16 -1.42
N LEU A 402 -22.88 -14.87 -1.09
CA LEU A 402 -23.58 -14.40 0.12
C LEU A 402 -25.05 -14.80 0.15
N GLN A 403 -25.71 -14.92 -0.99
CA GLN A 403 -27.10 -15.37 -1.10
C GLN A 403 -27.22 -16.87 -0.89
N THR A 404 -26.25 -17.65 -1.32
CA THR A 404 -26.30 -19.12 -1.34
C THR A 404 -25.64 -19.79 -0.15
N ILE A 405 -24.89 -19.07 0.68
CA ILE A 405 -24.18 -19.62 1.86
C ILE A 405 -25.07 -20.44 2.79
N GLY A 406 -26.36 -20.17 2.88
CA GLY A 406 -27.31 -20.93 3.68
C GLY A 406 -27.90 -22.17 2.98
N GLU A 407 -27.74 -22.30 1.68
CA GLU A 407 -28.43 -23.27 0.83
C GLU A 407 -27.47 -24.19 0.04
N SER A 408 -26.23 -23.78 -0.18
CA SER A 408 -25.28 -24.50 -1.05
C SER A 408 -24.22 -25.23 -0.26
N GLU A 409 -23.96 -26.46 -0.70
CA GLU A 409 -22.80 -27.23 -0.23
C GLU A 409 -21.51 -26.63 -0.83
N MET A 410 -20.53 -26.35 0.02
CA MET A 410 -19.23 -25.79 -0.35
C MET A 410 -18.52 -26.54 -1.50
N PRO A 411 -18.63 -27.89 -1.60
CA PRO A 411 -18.09 -28.62 -2.75
C PRO A 411 -18.59 -28.11 -4.09
N SER A 412 -19.88 -27.75 -4.16
CA SER A 412 -20.47 -27.21 -5.41
C SER A 412 -19.86 -25.87 -5.81
N VAL A 413 -19.56 -24.99 -4.84
CA VAL A 413 -18.91 -23.69 -5.10
C VAL A 413 -17.48 -23.90 -5.60
N LEU A 414 -16.70 -24.78 -4.95
CA LEU A 414 -15.32 -25.07 -5.36
C LEU A 414 -15.26 -25.72 -6.76
N ASN A 415 -16.19 -26.62 -7.06
CA ASN A 415 -16.27 -27.26 -8.38
C ASN A 415 -16.59 -26.27 -9.51
N GLN A 416 -17.30 -25.15 -9.22
CA GLN A 416 -17.52 -24.10 -10.20
C GLN A 416 -16.25 -23.31 -10.53
N LEU A 417 -15.24 -23.29 -9.66
CA LEU A 417 -13.97 -22.60 -9.89
C LEU A 417 -13.03 -23.41 -10.79
N LEU A 418 -13.09 -24.74 -10.74
CA LEU A 418 -12.18 -25.63 -11.48
C LEU A 418 -12.05 -25.29 -12.98
N PRO A 419 -13.14 -25.14 -13.75
CA PRO A 419 -13.05 -24.84 -15.18
C PRO A 419 -12.50 -23.43 -15.49
N MET A 420 -12.44 -22.56 -14.48
CA MET A 420 -11.93 -21.21 -14.63
C MET A 420 -10.42 -21.14 -14.42
N ILE A 421 -9.81 -22.13 -13.72
CA ILE A 421 -8.38 -22.21 -13.45
C ILE A 421 -7.68 -22.75 -14.72
N LYS A 422 -7.04 -21.86 -15.47
CA LYS A 422 -6.33 -22.18 -16.71
C LYS A 422 -4.83 -22.06 -16.53
N SER A 423 -4.04 -22.87 -17.24
CA SER A 423 -2.59 -22.70 -17.31
C SER A 423 -2.23 -21.40 -18.03
N TYR A 424 -1.00 -20.90 -17.80
CA TYR A 424 -0.54 -19.62 -18.38
C TYR A 424 -0.73 -19.56 -19.91
N ASN A 425 -0.41 -20.66 -20.60
CA ASN A 425 -0.48 -20.75 -22.06
C ASN A 425 -1.92 -20.79 -22.62
N GLU A 426 -2.89 -21.16 -21.80
CA GLU A 426 -4.30 -21.26 -22.18
C GLU A 426 -5.10 -20.00 -21.82
N ARG A 427 -4.51 -19.08 -21.04
CA ARG A 427 -5.18 -17.86 -20.59
C ARG A 427 -5.20 -16.79 -21.68
N THR A 428 -6.34 -16.15 -21.79
CA THR A 428 -6.55 -14.91 -22.55
C THR A 428 -6.50 -13.70 -21.59
N LYS A 429 -6.55 -12.48 -22.13
CA LYS A 429 -6.59 -11.24 -21.33
C LYS A 429 -7.82 -11.14 -20.44
N ASP A 430 -8.89 -11.85 -20.78
CA ASP A 430 -10.16 -11.84 -20.05
C ASP A 430 -10.24 -12.94 -18.98
N ASP A 431 -9.29 -13.90 -18.96
CA ASP A 431 -9.23 -14.96 -17.96
C ASP A 431 -8.58 -14.48 -16.66
N TYR A 432 -8.85 -15.18 -15.56
CA TYR A 432 -8.34 -14.89 -14.23
C TYR A 432 -6.88 -15.34 -14.07
N ALA A 433 -6.09 -14.54 -13.36
CA ALA A 433 -4.74 -14.92 -12.94
C ALA A 433 -4.76 -15.83 -11.70
N CYS A 434 -3.64 -16.48 -11.39
CA CYS A 434 -3.55 -17.32 -10.19
C CYS A 434 -3.79 -16.52 -8.90
N GLU A 435 -3.32 -15.29 -8.84
CA GLU A 435 -3.55 -14.37 -7.72
C GLU A 435 -5.04 -14.08 -7.51
N ASP A 436 -5.80 -13.92 -8.60
CA ASP A 436 -7.25 -13.67 -8.54
C ASP A 436 -7.97 -14.83 -7.82
N PHE A 437 -7.58 -16.08 -8.12
CA PHE A 437 -8.14 -17.26 -7.43
C PHE A 437 -7.76 -17.32 -5.96
N LEU A 438 -6.54 -16.90 -5.58
CA LEU A 438 -6.14 -16.85 -4.19
C LEU A 438 -6.97 -15.85 -3.40
N VAL A 439 -7.17 -14.66 -3.94
CA VAL A 439 -8.04 -13.63 -3.34
C VAL A 439 -9.45 -14.16 -3.17
N LEU A 440 -9.98 -14.82 -4.21
CA LEU A 440 -11.33 -15.41 -4.19
C LEU A 440 -11.47 -16.54 -3.17
N LEU A 441 -10.48 -17.43 -3.05
CA LEU A 441 -10.47 -18.49 -2.04
C LEU A 441 -10.40 -17.90 -0.62
N ILE A 442 -9.57 -16.88 -0.39
CA ILE A 442 -9.53 -16.18 0.91
C ILE A 442 -10.91 -15.60 1.22
N TYR A 443 -11.58 -14.97 0.27
CA TYR A 443 -12.92 -14.44 0.45
C TYR A 443 -13.92 -15.55 0.82
N ILE A 444 -13.97 -16.63 0.05
CA ILE A 444 -14.87 -17.75 0.26
C ILE A 444 -14.70 -18.32 1.68
N TYR A 445 -13.47 -18.70 2.06
CA TYR A 445 -13.21 -19.29 3.37
C TYR A 445 -13.43 -18.30 4.53
N SER A 446 -13.20 -17.02 4.32
CA SER A 446 -13.44 -15.99 5.34
C SER A 446 -14.92 -15.75 5.60
N VAL A 447 -15.77 -15.88 4.57
CA VAL A 447 -17.22 -15.67 4.68
C VAL A 447 -17.92 -16.93 5.20
N VAL A 448 -17.51 -18.10 4.75
CA VAL A 448 -18.18 -19.37 5.10
C VAL A 448 -17.82 -19.83 6.52
N GLY A 449 -16.63 -19.48 7.04
CA GLY A 449 -16.19 -19.84 8.39
C GLY A 449 -15.90 -21.34 8.55
N GLU A 450 -16.15 -21.89 9.73
CA GLU A 450 -15.94 -23.32 10.02
C GLU A 450 -16.93 -24.18 9.24
N ILE A 451 -16.39 -25.04 8.39
CA ILE A 451 -17.16 -25.98 7.59
C ILE A 451 -16.98 -27.37 8.20
N LYS A 452 -18.07 -28.12 8.35
CA LYS A 452 -17.97 -29.53 8.75
C LYS A 452 -17.30 -30.32 7.65
N CYS A 453 -16.19 -30.98 7.98
CA CYS A 453 -15.44 -31.83 7.06
C CYS A 453 -16.31 -32.97 6.54
N GLY A 454 -16.24 -33.18 5.22
CA GLY A 454 -16.87 -34.31 4.54
C GLY A 454 -16.03 -34.74 3.35
N LYS A 455 -16.07 -36.03 2.99
CA LYS A 455 -15.25 -36.58 1.90
C LYS A 455 -15.40 -35.81 0.57
N GLU A 456 -16.59 -35.32 0.28
CA GLU A 456 -16.85 -34.53 -0.95
C GLU A 456 -16.14 -33.19 -0.95
N LEU A 457 -16.09 -32.50 0.21
CA LEU A 457 -15.37 -31.27 0.36
C LEU A 457 -13.86 -31.47 0.24
N ASP A 458 -13.32 -32.50 0.93
CA ASP A 458 -11.89 -32.82 0.87
C ASP A 458 -11.45 -33.13 -0.57
N THR A 459 -12.32 -33.80 -1.35
CA THR A 459 -12.06 -34.09 -2.77
C THR A 459 -12.04 -32.81 -3.61
N ALA A 460 -13.05 -31.94 -3.45
CA ALA A 460 -13.14 -30.69 -4.20
C ALA A 460 -11.99 -29.73 -3.86
N GLU A 461 -11.60 -29.64 -2.59
CA GLU A 461 -10.45 -28.86 -2.14
C GLU A 461 -9.14 -29.36 -2.78
N GLU A 462 -8.93 -30.69 -2.80
CA GLU A 462 -7.72 -31.27 -3.38
C GLU A 462 -7.66 -31.11 -4.92
N GLU A 463 -8.80 -31.13 -5.61
CA GLU A 463 -8.88 -30.87 -7.05
C GLU A 463 -8.57 -29.40 -7.36
N VAL A 464 -9.14 -28.45 -6.64
CA VAL A 464 -8.84 -27.01 -6.79
C VAL A 464 -7.38 -26.74 -6.48
N LYS A 465 -6.84 -27.31 -5.41
CA LYS A 465 -5.43 -27.19 -5.03
C LYS A 465 -4.51 -27.70 -6.14
N LYS A 466 -4.77 -28.91 -6.68
CA LYS A 466 -3.96 -29.48 -7.77
C LYS A 466 -4.01 -28.63 -9.03
N ALA A 467 -5.20 -28.17 -9.41
CA ALA A 467 -5.38 -27.29 -10.57
C ALA A 467 -4.61 -25.98 -10.39
N LEU A 468 -4.71 -25.36 -9.22
CA LEU A 468 -4.04 -24.09 -8.93
C LEU A 468 -2.51 -24.23 -8.86
N VAL A 469 -2.00 -25.26 -8.17
CA VAL A 469 -0.55 -25.55 -8.12
C VAL A 469 0.02 -25.78 -9.53
N LYS A 470 -0.69 -26.57 -10.36
CA LYS A 470 -0.29 -26.77 -11.75
C LYS A 470 -0.24 -25.44 -12.52
N ALA A 471 -1.28 -24.61 -12.41
CA ALA A 471 -1.34 -23.32 -13.08
C ALA A 471 -0.23 -22.36 -12.62
N ILE A 472 0.14 -22.38 -11.33
CA ILE A 472 1.26 -21.59 -10.78
C ILE A 472 2.62 -22.09 -11.31
N CYS A 473 2.82 -23.42 -11.41
CA CYS A 473 4.05 -23.99 -11.96
C CYS A 473 4.25 -23.64 -13.44
N ASP A 474 3.17 -23.45 -14.19
CA ASP A 474 3.20 -23.03 -15.59
C ASP A 474 3.46 -21.52 -15.78
N GLU A 475 3.48 -20.70 -14.70
CA GLU A 475 3.80 -19.27 -14.77
C GLU A 475 5.30 -19.06 -15.05
N PRO A 476 5.67 -18.29 -16.08
CA PRO A 476 7.07 -18.05 -16.42
C PRO A 476 7.81 -17.22 -15.34
N GLU A 477 7.10 -16.30 -14.69
CA GLU A 477 7.63 -15.44 -13.61
C GLU A 477 6.62 -15.35 -12.49
N PRO A 478 6.46 -16.41 -11.65
CA PRO A 478 5.51 -16.39 -10.56
C PRO A 478 5.90 -15.33 -9.52
N SER A 479 4.90 -14.57 -9.02
CA SER A 479 5.13 -13.58 -7.98
C SER A 479 5.68 -14.23 -6.69
N ALA A 480 6.32 -13.44 -5.83
CA ALA A 480 6.86 -13.93 -4.56
C ALA A 480 5.76 -14.54 -3.65
N LEU A 481 4.51 -14.13 -3.81
CA LEU A 481 3.36 -14.71 -3.13
C LEU A 481 3.07 -16.12 -3.66
N LEU A 482 2.98 -16.29 -4.96
CA LEU A 482 2.73 -17.59 -5.61
C LEU A 482 3.85 -18.59 -5.30
N GLN A 483 5.12 -18.15 -5.32
CA GLN A 483 6.25 -18.99 -4.94
C GLN A 483 6.14 -19.51 -3.51
N LYS A 484 5.77 -18.66 -2.56
CA LYS A 484 5.56 -19.08 -1.15
C LYS A 484 4.43 -20.10 -1.01
N ILE A 485 3.36 -19.94 -1.77
CA ILE A 485 2.22 -20.86 -1.75
C ILE A 485 2.62 -22.23 -2.27
N THR A 486 3.35 -22.31 -3.37
CA THR A 486 3.87 -23.55 -3.94
C THR A 486 4.71 -24.34 -2.92
N VAL A 487 5.58 -23.65 -2.17
CA VAL A 487 6.36 -24.25 -1.08
C VAL A 487 5.46 -24.75 0.07
N CYS A 488 4.42 -23.99 0.42
CA CYS A 488 3.49 -24.37 1.49
C CYS A 488 2.63 -25.60 1.14
N PHE A 489 2.33 -25.82 -0.13
CA PHE A 489 1.54 -26.97 -0.59
C PHE A 489 2.36 -28.26 -0.76
N GLY A 490 3.67 -28.23 -0.42
CA GLY A 490 4.47 -29.45 -0.30
C GLY A 490 4.74 -30.14 -1.65
N HIS A 491 5.06 -29.39 -2.68
CA HIS A 491 5.66 -29.98 -3.87
C HIS A 491 7.07 -30.40 -3.50
N ASP A 492 7.30 -31.71 -3.42
CA ASP A 492 8.65 -32.28 -3.22
C ASP A 492 9.48 -31.93 -4.44
N PRO A 493 10.62 -31.21 -4.32
CA PRO A 493 11.45 -30.84 -5.46
C PRO A 493 12.07 -32.04 -6.21
N GLY A 494 11.70 -33.27 -5.82
CA GLY A 494 12.10 -34.54 -6.42
C GLY A 494 11.19 -35.07 -7.53
N GLU A 495 9.94 -34.57 -7.70
CA GLU A 495 9.10 -34.90 -8.86
C GLU A 495 9.18 -33.75 -9.88
N SER A 496 10.12 -33.89 -10.78
CA SER A 496 10.48 -32.93 -11.79
C SER A 496 9.37 -32.67 -12.81
N THR A 497 8.78 -31.46 -12.77
CA THR A 497 8.19 -30.83 -13.94
C THR A 497 8.37 -29.29 -13.98
N CYS A 498 9.03 -28.68 -13.02
CA CYS A 498 9.34 -27.24 -13.04
C CYS A 498 10.86 -27.01 -12.98
N GLY A 499 11.58 -27.46 -13.98
CA GLY A 499 13.00 -27.10 -14.19
C GLY A 499 13.14 -26.19 -15.40
N PRO A 500 13.97 -25.12 -15.36
CA PRO A 500 14.27 -24.34 -16.54
C PRO A 500 14.97 -25.25 -17.56
N ALA A 501 14.57 -25.18 -18.83
CA ALA A 501 15.23 -25.86 -19.93
C ALA A 501 16.68 -25.38 -20.01
N VAL A 502 17.62 -26.24 -19.59
CA VAL A 502 19.05 -26.04 -19.79
C VAL A 502 19.43 -26.73 -21.10
N PRO A 503 20.12 -26.09 -22.05
CA PRO A 503 20.58 -26.74 -23.26
C PRO A 503 21.70 -27.73 -22.96
N ASP A 504 21.65 -28.90 -23.63
CA ASP A 504 22.57 -30.01 -23.56
C ASP A 504 24.06 -29.60 -23.75
N GLY A 505 24.90 -30.13 -22.89
CA GLY A 505 26.36 -30.03 -23.04
C GLY A 505 27.14 -30.87 -22.02
N GLY A 506 27.39 -32.14 -22.34
CA GLY A 506 28.60 -32.90 -22.06
C GLY A 506 28.95 -33.34 -20.64
N GLY A 507 28.87 -34.63 -20.43
CA GLY A 507 29.10 -35.43 -19.26
C GLY A 507 30.40 -35.27 -18.44
N THR A 508 30.33 -35.79 -17.22
CA THR A 508 31.30 -36.73 -16.60
C THR A 508 30.74 -37.27 -15.28
N ASP A 509 30.91 -38.58 -15.09
CA ASP A 509 30.51 -39.38 -13.94
C ASP A 509 31.19 -38.99 -12.61
N VAL A 510 30.43 -38.90 -11.54
CA VAL A 510 30.92 -39.20 -10.17
C VAL A 510 29.75 -39.73 -9.31
N HIS A 511 29.91 -40.93 -8.77
CA HIS A 511 28.98 -41.63 -7.87
C HIS A 511 28.76 -40.92 -6.50
N PRO A 512 27.53 -40.99 -5.92
CA PRO A 512 27.28 -40.50 -4.59
C PRO A 512 27.27 -41.62 -3.54
N ALA A 513 27.71 -41.28 -2.35
CA ALA A 513 27.60 -42.07 -1.13
C ALA A 513 26.18 -41.96 -0.53
N ARG A 514 25.64 -43.12 -0.13
CA ARG A 514 24.37 -43.30 0.59
C ARG A 514 24.43 -42.71 1.99
N SER A 515 23.39 -41.96 2.41
CA SER A 515 22.98 -41.90 3.81
C SER A 515 21.45 -42.03 3.90
N THR A 516 21.04 -43.06 4.64
CA THR A 516 19.67 -43.43 4.93
C THR A 516 19.12 -42.58 6.07
N GLY A 517 17.98 -41.94 5.83
CA GLY A 517 17.16 -41.32 6.88
C GLY A 517 15.74 -41.12 6.35
N LYS A 518 14.91 -42.18 6.47
CA LYS A 518 13.49 -42.09 6.16
C LYS A 518 12.77 -41.30 7.28
N THR A 519 12.43 -40.06 7.02
CA THR A 519 11.35 -39.39 7.77
C THR A 519 10.15 -39.35 6.82
N GLN A 520 9.15 -40.16 7.12
CA GLN A 520 7.86 -40.14 6.42
C GLN A 520 7.17 -38.80 6.75
N ALA A 521 7.11 -37.90 5.80
CA ALA A 521 6.21 -36.75 5.86
C ALA A 521 4.78 -37.25 5.61
N LYS A 522 3.91 -37.07 6.58
CA LYS A 522 2.46 -37.27 6.43
C LYS A 522 1.95 -36.30 5.33
N PRO A 523 1.02 -36.73 4.46
CA PRO A 523 0.36 -35.84 3.52
C PRO A 523 -0.37 -34.74 4.30
N LEU A 524 -0.15 -33.51 3.90
CA LEU A 524 -0.85 -32.32 4.42
C LEU A 524 -2.33 -32.43 4.03
N SER A 525 -3.18 -32.79 4.99
CA SER A 525 -4.64 -32.83 4.83
C SER A 525 -5.18 -31.40 4.67
N GLY A 526 -6.37 -31.26 4.09
CA GLY A 526 -7.10 -29.98 3.97
C GLY A 526 -7.23 -29.19 5.28
N GLU A 527 -7.07 -29.86 6.44
CA GLU A 527 -6.95 -29.23 7.76
C GLU A 527 -5.81 -28.21 7.86
N LEU A 528 -4.67 -28.41 7.20
CA LEU A 528 -3.54 -27.48 7.26
C LEU A 528 -3.77 -26.23 6.44
N LEU A 529 -4.58 -26.32 5.38
CA LEU A 529 -5.05 -25.13 4.65
C LEU A 529 -6.06 -24.35 5.51
N ARG A 530 -6.93 -25.06 6.20
CA ARG A 530 -7.87 -24.49 7.16
C ARG A 530 -7.15 -23.91 8.38
N GLU A 531 -6.19 -24.63 8.98
CA GLU A 531 -5.41 -24.16 10.12
C GLU A 531 -4.52 -22.95 9.76
N ARG A 532 -4.04 -22.86 8.51
CA ARG A 532 -3.21 -21.71 8.05
C ARG A 532 -4.03 -20.56 7.49
N LEU A 533 -5.28 -20.78 7.05
CA LEU A 533 -6.24 -19.75 6.66
C LEU A 533 -7.26 -19.46 7.77
N GLN A 534 -7.36 -20.27 8.82
CA GLN A 534 -8.15 -19.98 10.02
C GLN A 534 -7.44 -18.89 10.84
N PHE A 535 -7.81 -17.67 10.56
CA PHE A 535 -7.57 -16.54 11.43
C PHE A 535 -8.72 -16.51 12.46
N ASN A 536 -8.46 -16.99 13.64
CA ASN A 536 -9.34 -16.76 14.79
C ASN A 536 -9.11 -15.38 15.38
#